data_b895354157a80f6e2f3969b9bbe1fe52
#
_entry.id   b895354157a80f6e2f3969b9bbe1fe52
#
_cell.length_a   1.000
_cell.length_b   1.000
_cell.length_c   1.000
_cell.angle_alpha   90.00
_cell.angle_beta   90.00
_cell.angle_gamma   90.00
#
_symmetry.space_group_name_H-M   'P 1'
#
loop_
_entity.id
_entity.type
_entity.pdbx_description
1 polymer ?
#
loop_
_entity_poly.entity_id
_entity_poly.type
_entity_poly.pdbx_seq_one_letter_code
_entity_poly.pdbx_strand_id
1 'polypeptide(L)'
;MTASASAARPARPYTRRISPIERGYLNAAATGTPQLIQMVLDGEGWIDPDALQKAVRAATLATPGLAVRRRAASWRADGPFPPVVGLPRAPGFDASFFHRDLDVVTGPVCEVGVAEGDVTRLVVRASHIVTDGRGLRQWIADVFRVLRGEEPIGAASMVDDTHFRAAAGKVRAAPQPPRLGGLPPVLGRGRPDGTPLWTRRRVRACPSAVTARVAAAVSRHLATGSGRVIIPVDLRRHDPAVRSTANLTSRLVLDIRRDDDWKRLQGQIVGALLHKRDVAVLDGDFLRGNPFANSLREARELDGTRFPATAIITDHGRIDTDDYRTERFRPTGFFTLPMLVPYAEMFLSACRIGDATELTLACRARP
;
A
#
# COMPACT_ATOMS: atom_id res chain seq x y z
N MET A 1 -31.41 29.07 38.65
CA MET A 1 -31.08 29.14 37.21
C MET A 1 -30.31 27.86 36.83
N THR A 2 -31.01 26.88 36.34
CA THR A 2 -30.44 25.56 35.95
C THR A 2 -29.96 25.69 34.52
N ALA A 3 -28.65 25.60 34.28
CA ALA A 3 -28.07 25.55 32.98
C ALA A 3 -28.42 24.22 32.29
N SER A 4 -29.22 24.29 31.26
CA SER A 4 -29.54 23.16 30.37
C SER A 4 -28.26 22.68 29.68
N ALA A 5 -27.81 21.48 30.02
CA ALA A 5 -26.75 20.82 29.30
C ALA A 5 -27.25 20.52 27.88
N SER A 6 -26.73 21.24 26.90
CA SER A 6 -26.93 20.96 25.46
C SER A 6 -26.45 19.56 25.19
N ALA A 7 -27.37 18.64 24.92
CA ALA A 7 -27.07 17.29 24.48
C ALA A 7 -26.28 17.38 23.16
N ALA A 8 -25.00 17.05 23.21
CA ALA A 8 -24.14 16.98 22.04
C ALA A 8 -24.80 16.04 21.00
N ARG A 9 -25.11 16.60 19.83
CA ARG A 9 -25.67 15.87 18.70
C ARG A 9 -24.75 14.69 18.40
N PRO A 10 -25.25 13.44 18.32
CA PRO A 10 -24.39 12.29 18.06
C PRO A 10 -23.61 12.55 16.78
N ALA A 11 -22.29 12.42 16.85
CA ALA A 11 -21.41 12.58 15.70
C ALA A 11 -21.94 11.67 14.57
N ARG A 12 -22.09 12.21 13.35
CA ARG A 12 -22.56 11.41 12.19
C ARG A 12 -21.65 10.21 12.04
N PRO A 13 -22.22 9.00 11.88
CA PRO A 13 -21.40 7.80 11.72
C PRO A 13 -20.53 7.94 10.47
N TYR A 14 -19.25 7.57 10.59
CA TYR A 14 -18.33 7.59 9.46
C TYR A 14 -18.86 6.68 8.35
N THR A 15 -19.18 7.29 7.21
CA THR A 15 -19.68 6.58 6.03
C THR A 15 -19.16 7.29 4.79
N ARG A 16 -18.43 6.57 3.93
CA ARG A 16 -17.92 7.12 2.66
C ARG A 16 -18.26 6.20 1.50
N ARG A 17 -18.36 6.76 0.30
CA ARG A 17 -18.57 5.97 -0.92
C ARG A 17 -17.37 5.09 -1.21
N ILE A 18 -17.61 3.94 -1.83
CA ILE A 18 -16.53 3.14 -2.45
C ILE A 18 -16.04 3.92 -3.68
N SER A 19 -14.77 4.29 -3.66
CA SER A 19 -14.14 5.09 -4.71
C SER A 19 -13.93 4.26 -5.99
N PRO A 20 -13.71 4.91 -7.14
CA PRO A 20 -13.27 4.23 -8.35
C PRO A 20 -12.01 3.36 -8.16
N ILE A 21 -11.00 3.86 -7.46
CA ILE A 21 -9.78 3.09 -7.12
C ILE A 21 -10.14 1.83 -6.33
N GLU A 22 -10.92 1.97 -5.28
CA GLU A 22 -11.31 0.85 -4.41
C GLU A 22 -12.18 -0.19 -5.14
N ARG A 23 -13.04 0.25 -6.08
CA ARG A 23 -13.76 -0.68 -6.96
C ARG A 23 -12.80 -1.50 -7.83
N GLY A 24 -11.72 -0.89 -8.30
CA GLY A 24 -10.68 -1.62 -9.02
C GLY A 24 -10.07 -2.74 -8.19
N TYR A 25 -9.73 -2.46 -6.93
CA TYR A 25 -9.23 -3.48 -5.99
C TYR A 25 -10.28 -4.55 -5.65
N LEU A 26 -11.55 -4.19 -5.47
CA LEU A 26 -12.65 -5.16 -5.30
C LEU A 26 -12.76 -6.11 -6.50
N ASN A 27 -12.64 -5.58 -7.71
CA ASN A 27 -12.66 -6.39 -8.93
C ASN A 27 -11.41 -7.29 -9.03
N ALA A 28 -10.25 -6.83 -8.59
CA ALA A 28 -9.05 -7.64 -8.52
C ALA A 28 -9.18 -8.76 -7.47
N ALA A 29 -9.73 -8.47 -6.30
CA ALA A 29 -10.00 -9.48 -5.27
C ALA A 29 -10.95 -10.58 -5.77
N ALA A 30 -11.94 -10.23 -6.59
CA ALA A 30 -12.87 -11.20 -7.20
C ALA A 30 -12.18 -12.21 -8.14
N THR A 31 -10.91 -11.99 -8.50
CA THR A 31 -10.08 -12.97 -9.25
C THR A 31 -9.35 -13.97 -8.38
N GLY A 32 -9.57 -13.95 -7.05
CA GLY A 32 -8.94 -14.86 -6.09
C GLY A 32 -7.56 -14.40 -5.60
N THR A 33 -7.07 -13.23 -6.00
CA THR A 33 -5.80 -12.70 -5.51
C THR A 33 -6.03 -11.87 -4.24
N PRO A 34 -5.46 -12.24 -3.08
CA PRO A 34 -5.56 -11.44 -1.86
C PRO A 34 -5.04 -10.02 -2.05
N GLN A 35 -5.86 -9.05 -1.68
CA GLN A 35 -5.51 -7.63 -1.78
C GLN A 35 -5.03 -7.14 -0.42
N LEU A 36 -3.78 -7.45 -0.07
CA LEU A 36 -3.19 -7.14 1.24
C LEU A 36 -2.09 -6.10 1.11
N ILE A 37 -2.09 -5.17 2.05
CA ILE A 37 -0.94 -4.34 2.35
C ILE A 37 -0.38 -4.76 3.71
N GLN A 38 0.91 -5.02 3.79
CA GLN A 38 1.56 -5.53 4.98
C GLN A 38 2.80 -4.70 5.30
N MET A 39 2.87 -4.22 6.53
CA MET A 39 4.00 -3.44 7.05
C MET A 39 4.58 -4.16 8.25
N VAL A 40 5.89 -4.28 8.27
CA VAL A 40 6.62 -4.97 9.32
C VAL A 40 7.57 -3.98 10.00
N LEU A 41 7.49 -3.93 11.32
CA LEU A 41 8.42 -3.22 12.18
C LEU A 41 9.20 -4.27 12.98
N ASP A 42 10.51 -4.28 12.81
CA ASP A 42 11.43 -5.02 13.66
C ASP A 42 12.04 -4.06 14.68
N GLY A 43 12.21 -4.48 15.93
CA GLY A 43 12.78 -3.64 16.96
C GLY A 43 13.32 -4.42 18.15
N GLU A 44 14.09 -3.72 18.97
CA GLU A 44 14.60 -4.21 20.25
C GLU A 44 13.62 -3.84 21.38
N GLY A 45 13.59 -4.68 22.40
CA GLY A 45 12.67 -4.52 23.52
C GLY A 45 11.35 -5.25 23.28
N TRP A 46 10.28 -4.79 23.90
CA TRP A 46 8.97 -5.46 23.87
C TRP A 46 7.82 -4.45 23.90
N ILE A 47 6.65 -4.90 23.49
CA ILE A 47 5.41 -4.13 23.54
C ILE A 47 4.37 -4.99 24.28
N ASP A 48 3.80 -4.43 25.35
CA ASP A 48 2.73 -5.06 26.09
C ASP A 48 1.51 -5.30 25.18
N PRO A 49 1.07 -6.56 24.96
CA PRO A 49 -0.05 -6.87 24.06
C PRO A 49 -1.36 -6.19 24.49
N ASP A 50 -1.63 -6.07 25.79
CA ASP A 50 -2.85 -5.42 26.29
C ASP A 50 -2.80 -3.90 26.07
N ALA A 51 -1.65 -3.28 26.32
CA ALA A 51 -1.44 -1.87 26.00
C ALA A 51 -1.55 -1.63 24.49
N LEU A 52 -0.98 -2.50 23.67
CA LEU A 52 -1.08 -2.43 22.23
C LEU A 52 -2.54 -2.56 21.74
N GLN A 53 -3.32 -3.51 22.29
CA GLN A 53 -4.74 -3.66 21.93
C GLN A 53 -5.55 -2.40 22.31
N LYS A 54 -5.27 -1.80 23.46
CA LYS A 54 -5.90 -0.52 23.88
C LYS A 54 -5.50 0.62 22.92
N ALA A 55 -4.22 0.71 22.56
CA ALA A 55 -3.72 1.72 21.63
C ALA A 55 -4.30 1.57 20.22
N VAL A 56 -4.37 0.34 19.70
CA VAL A 56 -5.02 0.00 18.45
C VAL A 56 -6.49 0.45 18.45
N ARG A 57 -7.21 0.20 19.53
CA ARG A 57 -8.60 0.63 19.68
C ARG A 57 -8.72 2.16 19.68
N ALA A 58 -7.91 2.86 20.45
CA ALA A 58 -7.94 4.33 20.56
C ALA A 58 -7.58 4.99 19.22
N ALA A 59 -6.51 4.55 18.57
CA ALA A 59 -6.11 5.03 17.25
C ALA A 59 -7.20 4.78 16.19
N THR A 60 -7.90 3.64 16.27
CA THR A 60 -8.98 3.31 15.33
C THR A 60 -10.23 4.15 15.55
N LEU A 61 -10.55 4.53 16.78
CA LEU A 61 -11.63 5.49 17.05
C LEU A 61 -11.36 6.84 16.40
N ALA A 62 -10.11 7.32 16.42
CA ALA A 62 -9.69 8.54 15.71
C ALA A 62 -9.55 8.34 14.19
N THR A 63 -9.48 7.08 13.73
CA THR A 63 -9.25 6.70 12.35
C THR A 63 -10.25 5.62 11.90
N PRO A 64 -11.55 5.96 11.81
CA PRO A 64 -12.62 4.97 11.65
C PRO A 64 -12.56 4.19 10.33
N GLY A 65 -11.79 4.64 9.36
CA GLY A 65 -11.60 3.95 8.08
C GLY A 65 -10.92 2.57 8.18
N LEU A 66 -10.34 2.21 9.34
CA LEU A 66 -9.78 0.86 9.59
C LEU A 66 -10.70 -0.07 10.41
N ALA A 67 -11.92 0.38 10.72
CA ALA A 67 -12.98 -0.47 11.28
C ALA A 67 -14.24 -0.43 10.40
N VAL A 68 -14.04 -0.37 9.08
CA VAL A 68 -15.15 -0.34 8.12
C VAL A 68 -15.58 -1.72 7.68
N ARG A 69 -16.82 -1.80 7.21
CA ARG A 69 -17.36 -2.91 6.42
C ARG A 69 -17.98 -2.38 5.15
N ARG A 70 -17.97 -3.22 4.13
CA ARG A 70 -18.70 -2.95 2.88
C ARG A 70 -20.20 -3.06 3.11
N ARG A 71 -20.92 -1.98 2.75
CA ARG A 71 -22.39 -1.93 2.75
C ARG A 71 -22.86 -1.38 1.41
N ALA A 72 -23.30 -2.27 0.52
CA ALA A 72 -23.64 -1.92 -0.86
C ALA A 72 -22.52 -1.14 -1.55
N ALA A 73 -22.73 0.14 -1.87
CA ALA A 73 -21.76 1.02 -2.55
C ALA A 73 -20.99 1.94 -1.58
N SER A 74 -20.94 1.60 -0.29
CA SER A 74 -20.30 2.43 0.74
C SER A 74 -19.48 1.60 1.74
N TRP A 75 -18.56 2.27 2.40
CA TRP A 75 -17.86 1.84 3.60
C TRP A 75 -18.52 2.46 4.82
N ARG A 76 -18.82 1.66 5.83
CA ARG A 76 -19.38 2.12 7.11
C ARG A 76 -18.50 1.64 8.25
N ALA A 77 -18.17 2.54 9.19
CA ALA A 77 -17.39 2.22 10.38
C ALA A 77 -18.28 1.50 11.44
N ASP A 78 -18.80 0.36 11.06
CA ASP A 78 -19.57 -0.56 11.90
C ASP A 78 -18.93 -1.96 11.96
N GLY A 79 -17.67 -2.06 11.53
CA GLY A 79 -16.87 -3.28 11.56
C GLY A 79 -16.17 -3.49 12.90
N PRO A 80 -15.59 -4.69 13.11
CA PRO A 80 -14.79 -4.99 14.28
C PRO A 80 -13.50 -4.14 14.28
N PHE A 81 -13.05 -3.78 15.47
CA PHE A 81 -11.73 -3.16 15.64
C PHE A 81 -10.62 -4.16 15.23
N PRO A 82 -9.47 -3.66 14.73
CA PRO A 82 -8.33 -4.51 14.44
C PRO A 82 -7.91 -5.31 15.68
N PRO A 83 -7.83 -6.65 15.60
CA PRO A 83 -7.33 -7.48 16.69
C PRO A 83 -5.80 -7.42 16.76
N VAL A 84 -5.26 -7.56 17.96
CA VAL A 84 -3.86 -7.90 18.20
C VAL A 84 -3.76 -9.40 18.41
N VAL A 85 -2.93 -10.08 17.63
CA VAL A 85 -2.75 -11.53 17.68
C VAL A 85 -1.29 -11.89 17.91
N GLY A 86 -1.05 -12.84 18.82
CA GLY A 86 0.28 -13.41 19.03
C GLY A 86 0.71 -14.25 17.82
N LEU A 87 1.94 -14.07 17.38
CA LEU A 87 2.56 -14.88 16.33
C LEU A 87 3.64 -15.80 16.96
N PRO A 88 3.96 -16.91 16.33
CA PRO A 88 5.12 -17.72 16.73
C PRO A 88 6.40 -16.88 16.76
N ARG A 89 7.36 -17.24 17.59
CA ARG A 89 8.68 -16.60 17.62
C ARG A 89 9.34 -16.70 16.24
N ALA A 90 9.82 -15.58 15.69
CA ALA A 90 10.44 -15.49 14.36
C ALA A 90 9.60 -16.16 13.23
N PRO A 91 8.34 -15.73 13.00
CA PRO A 91 7.49 -16.36 12.00
C PRO A 91 8.12 -16.25 10.61
N GLY A 92 8.19 -17.39 9.90
CA GLY A 92 8.52 -17.38 8.48
C GLY A 92 7.45 -16.66 7.67
N PHE A 93 7.82 -16.03 6.57
CA PHE A 93 6.85 -15.35 5.70
C PHE A 93 5.98 -16.32 4.88
N ASP A 94 6.21 -17.61 4.98
CA ASP A 94 5.38 -18.69 4.46
C ASP A 94 4.19 -19.05 5.37
N ALA A 95 4.18 -18.55 6.62
CA ALA A 95 3.09 -18.80 7.55
C ALA A 95 1.74 -18.27 7.00
N SER A 96 0.66 -19.00 7.26
CA SER A 96 -0.69 -18.69 6.78
C SER A 96 -1.17 -17.29 7.15
N PHE A 97 -0.66 -16.73 8.26
CA PHE A 97 -0.95 -15.37 8.68
C PHE A 97 -0.65 -14.35 7.57
N PHE A 98 0.44 -14.49 6.82
CA PHE A 98 0.83 -13.54 5.78
C PHE A 98 0.03 -13.67 4.47
N HIS A 99 -0.68 -14.77 4.28
CA HIS A 99 -1.39 -15.09 3.02
C HIS A 99 -2.90 -15.10 3.15
N ARG A 100 -3.42 -15.20 4.37
CA ARG A 100 -4.86 -15.18 4.64
C ARG A 100 -5.44 -13.82 4.27
N ASP A 101 -6.52 -13.81 3.50
CA ASP A 101 -7.23 -12.58 3.13
C ASP A 101 -7.97 -11.96 4.33
N LEU A 102 -8.32 -10.69 4.21
CA LEU A 102 -9.12 -9.93 5.16
C LEU A 102 -10.45 -9.56 4.50
N ASP A 103 -11.54 -10.12 5.03
CA ASP A 103 -12.88 -9.94 4.46
C ASP A 103 -13.42 -8.53 4.72
N VAL A 104 -13.71 -7.81 3.66
CA VAL A 104 -14.25 -6.45 3.74
C VAL A 104 -15.76 -6.40 4.02
N VAL A 105 -16.47 -7.54 4.01
CA VAL A 105 -17.92 -7.64 4.28
C VAL A 105 -18.18 -7.87 5.75
N THR A 106 -17.45 -8.79 6.37
CA THR A 106 -17.59 -9.14 7.78
C THR A 106 -16.53 -8.44 8.65
N GLY A 107 -15.36 -8.15 8.10
CA GLY A 107 -14.18 -7.65 8.83
C GLY A 107 -13.49 -8.74 9.68
N PRO A 108 -12.42 -8.40 10.39
CA PRO A 108 -11.75 -7.11 10.39
C PRO A 108 -11.02 -6.82 9.07
N VAL A 109 -10.94 -5.54 8.71
CA VAL A 109 -10.19 -5.09 7.51
C VAL A 109 -8.71 -4.79 7.80
N CYS A 110 -8.32 -4.87 9.06
CA CYS A 110 -6.96 -4.66 9.54
C CYS A 110 -6.71 -5.56 10.76
N GLU A 111 -5.47 -6.01 10.95
CA GLU A 111 -5.04 -6.75 12.14
C GLU A 111 -3.56 -6.48 12.43
N VAL A 112 -3.15 -6.71 13.69
CA VAL A 112 -1.78 -6.54 14.15
C VAL A 112 -1.27 -7.86 14.70
N GLY A 113 -0.23 -8.41 14.11
CA GLY A 113 0.50 -9.57 14.62
C GLY A 113 1.71 -9.14 15.44
N VAL A 114 1.97 -9.81 16.56
CA VAL A 114 3.13 -9.58 17.41
C VAL A 114 3.88 -10.88 17.59
N ALA A 115 5.15 -10.90 17.21
CA ALA A 115 6.07 -11.98 17.52
C ALA A 115 7.14 -11.46 18.49
N GLU A 116 7.23 -12.09 19.65
CA GLU A 116 8.27 -11.81 20.63
C GLU A 116 9.49 -12.70 20.41
N GLY A 117 10.68 -12.17 20.66
CA GLY A 117 11.92 -12.90 20.48
C GLY A 117 13.13 -12.00 20.73
N ASP A 118 14.30 -12.40 20.20
CA ASP A 118 15.51 -11.57 20.24
C ASP A 118 15.29 -10.23 19.47
N VAL A 119 14.38 -10.27 18.51
CA VAL A 119 13.80 -9.11 17.81
C VAL A 119 12.29 -9.19 17.99
N THR A 120 11.70 -8.18 18.56
CA THR A 120 10.24 -8.02 18.59
C THR A 120 9.78 -7.56 17.21
N ARG A 121 8.83 -8.29 16.63
CA ARG A 121 8.28 -7.99 15.31
C ARG A 121 6.80 -7.67 15.40
N LEU A 122 6.43 -6.48 14.94
CA LEU A 122 5.04 -6.14 14.65
C LEU A 122 4.78 -6.31 13.15
N VAL A 123 3.69 -6.98 12.84
CA VAL A 123 3.18 -7.09 11.46
C VAL A 123 1.81 -6.46 11.41
N VAL A 124 1.68 -5.35 10.71
CA VAL A 124 0.39 -4.72 10.49
C VAL A 124 -0.10 -5.10 9.11
N ARG A 125 -1.25 -5.75 9.05
CA ARG A 125 -1.90 -6.18 7.81
C ARG A 125 -3.23 -5.47 7.65
N ALA A 126 -3.50 -5.00 6.45
CA ALA A 126 -4.79 -4.41 6.12
C ALA A 126 -5.24 -4.81 4.71
N SER A 127 -6.55 -4.82 4.48
CA SER A 127 -7.08 -4.95 3.14
C SER A 127 -6.73 -3.72 2.32
N HIS A 128 -5.96 -3.92 1.24
CA HIS A 128 -5.57 -2.83 0.33
C HIS A 128 -6.77 -2.25 -0.44
N ILE A 129 -7.93 -2.89 -0.34
CA ILE A 129 -9.18 -2.39 -0.88
C ILE A 129 -9.61 -1.11 -0.15
N VAL A 130 -9.42 -1.04 1.18
CA VAL A 130 -9.93 0.05 2.03
C VAL A 130 -8.86 1.07 2.42
N THR A 131 -7.57 0.72 2.27
CA THR A 131 -6.47 1.59 2.67
C THR A 131 -5.26 1.45 1.75
N ASP A 132 -4.40 2.45 1.78
CA ASP A 132 -3.11 2.46 1.09
C ASP A 132 -1.94 2.58 2.07
N GLY A 133 -0.70 2.57 1.52
CA GLY A 133 0.51 2.61 2.32
C GLY A 133 0.64 3.84 3.20
N ARG A 134 0.21 5.01 2.73
CA ARG A 134 0.27 6.24 3.52
C ARG A 134 -0.79 6.26 4.61
N GLY A 135 -2.03 5.86 4.27
CA GLY A 135 -3.12 5.76 5.26
C GLY A 135 -2.80 4.78 6.37
N LEU A 136 -2.27 3.62 6.03
CA LEU A 136 -1.88 2.62 7.04
C LEU A 136 -0.74 3.12 7.94
N ARG A 137 0.29 3.78 7.37
CA ARG A 137 1.38 4.36 8.17
C ARG A 137 0.90 5.45 9.13
N GLN A 138 -0.03 6.32 8.72
CA GLN A 138 -0.62 7.34 9.59
C GLN A 138 -1.28 6.71 10.81
N TRP A 139 -2.02 5.63 10.59
CA TRP A 139 -2.67 4.91 11.68
C TRP A 139 -1.66 4.20 12.60
N ILE A 140 -0.62 3.56 12.05
CA ILE A 140 0.43 2.92 12.86
C ILE A 140 1.12 3.98 13.74
N ALA A 141 1.45 5.16 13.19
CA ALA A 141 2.04 6.23 13.96
C ALA A 141 1.11 6.69 15.12
N ASP A 142 -0.19 6.76 14.87
CA ASP A 142 -1.17 7.07 15.92
C ASP A 142 -1.28 5.98 17.00
N VAL A 143 -1.13 4.70 16.64
CA VAL A 143 -1.03 3.60 17.63
C VAL A 143 0.18 3.81 18.54
N PHE A 144 1.34 4.17 17.97
CA PHE A 144 2.54 4.43 18.77
C PHE A 144 2.46 5.72 19.59
N ARG A 145 1.76 6.75 19.09
CA ARG A 145 1.43 7.94 19.90
C ARG A 145 0.66 7.55 21.17
N VAL A 146 -0.37 6.75 21.03
CA VAL A 146 -1.17 6.27 22.17
C VAL A 146 -0.33 5.41 23.12
N LEU A 147 0.56 4.57 22.62
CA LEU A 147 1.49 3.78 23.45
C LEU A 147 2.46 4.66 24.24
N ARG A 148 2.74 5.89 23.79
CA ARG A 148 3.51 6.91 24.53
C ARG A 148 2.66 7.78 25.45
N GLY A 149 1.34 7.54 25.54
CA GLY A 149 0.41 8.37 26.30
C GLY A 149 0.00 9.67 25.61
N GLU A 150 0.24 9.78 24.29
CA GLU A 150 -0.15 10.94 23.49
C GLU A 150 -1.51 10.70 22.83
N GLU A 151 -2.25 11.78 22.54
CA GLU A 151 -3.49 11.69 21.77
C GLU A 151 -3.21 11.34 20.29
N PRO A 152 -4.01 10.46 19.68
CA PRO A 152 -3.91 10.19 18.25
C PRO A 152 -4.29 11.43 17.44
N ILE A 153 -3.61 11.67 16.32
CA ILE A 153 -3.96 12.79 15.42
C ILE A 153 -5.24 12.46 14.65
N GLY A 154 -5.43 11.20 14.30
CA GLY A 154 -6.60 10.71 13.59
C GLY A 154 -6.53 10.93 12.07
N ALA A 155 -7.42 10.23 11.35
CA ALA A 155 -7.58 10.33 9.90
C ALA A 155 -9.05 9.99 9.53
N ALA A 156 -9.95 10.92 9.82
CA ALA A 156 -11.40 10.73 9.65
C ALA A 156 -11.97 11.38 8.37
N SER A 157 -11.13 11.87 7.48
CA SER A 157 -11.59 12.46 6.20
C SER A 157 -12.28 11.39 5.36
N MET A 158 -13.44 11.75 4.80
CA MET A 158 -14.26 10.88 3.94
C MET A 158 -14.04 11.14 2.44
N VAL A 159 -13.06 11.97 2.08
CA VAL A 159 -12.77 12.26 0.67
C VAL A 159 -12.27 11.01 -0.05
N ASP A 160 -12.58 10.92 -1.33
CA ASP A 160 -12.13 9.87 -2.24
C ASP A 160 -11.22 10.42 -3.35
N ASP A 161 -10.85 9.60 -4.30
CA ASP A 161 -9.99 9.96 -5.44
C ASP A 161 -10.58 11.08 -6.31
N THR A 162 -11.91 11.26 -6.35
CA THR A 162 -12.55 12.31 -7.14
C THR A 162 -12.28 13.71 -6.59
N HIS A 163 -12.06 13.84 -5.26
CA HIS A 163 -11.64 15.10 -4.64
C HIS A 163 -10.32 15.59 -5.24
N PHE A 164 -9.33 14.72 -5.35
CA PHE A 164 -8.01 15.10 -5.87
C PHE A 164 -8.05 15.41 -7.35
N ARG A 165 -8.95 14.76 -8.10
CA ARG A 165 -9.20 15.13 -9.50
C ARG A 165 -9.71 16.56 -9.63
N ALA A 166 -10.63 16.97 -8.77
CA ALA A 166 -11.14 18.34 -8.72
C ALA A 166 -10.06 19.33 -8.23
N ALA A 167 -9.36 19.00 -7.14
CA ALA A 167 -8.31 19.84 -6.56
C ALA A 167 -7.13 20.09 -7.52
N ALA A 168 -6.81 19.14 -8.38
CA ALA A 168 -5.75 19.28 -9.37
C ALA A 168 -6.07 20.31 -10.48
N GLY A 169 -7.33 20.72 -10.64
CA GLY A 169 -7.77 21.71 -11.64
C GLY A 169 -7.64 21.20 -13.07
N LYS A 170 -7.20 22.07 -13.99
CA LYS A 170 -7.02 21.67 -15.40
C LYS A 170 -5.88 20.64 -15.51
N VAL A 171 -6.21 19.46 -16.01
CA VAL A 171 -5.29 18.37 -16.28
C VAL A 171 -5.45 17.95 -17.74
N ARG A 172 -4.35 17.89 -18.47
CA ARG A 172 -4.35 17.39 -19.84
C ARG A 172 -4.53 15.86 -19.81
N ALA A 173 -5.44 15.33 -20.61
CA ALA A 173 -5.62 13.90 -20.75
C ALA A 173 -4.26 13.21 -21.00
N ALA A 174 -3.96 12.18 -20.22
CA ALA A 174 -2.78 11.36 -20.45
C ALA A 174 -3.06 10.42 -21.62
N PRO A 175 -2.14 10.28 -22.60
CA PRO A 175 -2.27 9.24 -23.59
C PRO A 175 -2.25 7.88 -22.88
N GLN A 176 -3.16 7.00 -23.31
CA GLN A 176 -3.14 5.61 -22.84
C GLN A 176 -1.82 4.96 -23.28
N PRO A 177 -1.09 4.30 -22.36
CA PRO A 177 0.12 3.59 -22.77
C PRO A 177 -0.24 2.51 -23.80
N PRO A 178 0.56 2.34 -24.88
CA PRO A 178 0.30 1.34 -25.90
C PRO A 178 0.30 -0.07 -25.27
N ARG A 179 -0.49 -0.98 -25.83
CA ARG A 179 -0.40 -2.39 -25.45
C ARG A 179 0.92 -2.95 -25.96
N LEU A 180 1.67 -3.61 -25.09
CA LEU A 180 2.97 -4.22 -25.45
C LEU A 180 2.85 -5.70 -25.86
N GLY A 181 1.63 -6.25 -25.97
CA GLY A 181 1.40 -7.64 -26.35
C GLY A 181 1.94 -8.67 -25.35
N GLY A 182 2.10 -8.25 -24.09
CA GLY A 182 2.70 -9.03 -23.02
C GLY A 182 4.22 -9.04 -23.05
N LEU A 183 4.83 -8.86 -21.88
CA LEU A 183 6.27 -8.83 -21.68
C LEU A 183 6.76 -10.18 -21.16
N PRO A 184 7.89 -10.69 -21.66
CA PRO A 184 8.46 -11.92 -21.14
C PRO A 184 8.96 -11.71 -19.72
N PRO A 185 8.95 -12.76 -18.86
CA PRO A 185 9.43 -12.66 -17.51
C PRO A 185 10.94 -12.41 -17.44
N VAL A 186 11.36 -11.58 -16.49
CA VAL A 186 12.76 -11.26 -16.18
C VAL A 186 13.34 -12.30 -15.23
N LEU A 187 12.54 -12.74 -14.24
CA LEU A 187 12.94 -13.72 -13.24
C LEU A 187 12.75 -15.18 -13.66
N GLY A 188 12.22 -15.38 -14.88
CA GLY A 188 11.85 -16.70 -15.39
C GLY A 188 10.42 -17.10 -15.04
N ARG A 189 9.99 -18.29 -15.51
CA ARG A 189 8.63 -18.79 -15.26
C ARG A 189 8.45 -19.10 -13.78
N GLY A 190 7.53 -18.40 -13.14
CA GLY A 190 7.05 -18.74 -11.80
C GLY A 190 5.77 -19.56 -11.91
N ARG A 191 5.32 -20.16 -10.80
CA ARG A 191 4.02 -20.83 -10.73
C ARG A 191 2.91 -19.79 -10.89
N PRO A 192 1.96 -19.93 -11.82
CA PRO A 192 0.87 -18.95 -11.99
C PRO A 192 0.00 -18.80 -10.75
N ASP A 193 -0.17 -19.87 -10.00
CA ASP A 193 -0.93 -20.01 -8.75
C ASP A 193 -0.06 -19.88 -7.48
N GLY A 194 1.24 -19.58 -7.65
CA GLY A 194 2.20 -19.57 -6.55
C GLY A 194 1.92 -18.47 -5.54
N THR A 195 2.07 -18.83 -4.27
CA THR A 195 2.14 -17.86 -3.18
C THR A 195 3.31 -16.91 -3.40
N PRO A 196 3.20 -15.64 -2.97
CA PRO A 196 4.32 -14.71 -3.09
C PRO A 196 5.53 -15.21 -2.30
N LEU A 197 6.68 -15.19 -2.97
CA LEU A 197 7.98 -15.32 -2.34
C LEU A 197 8.54 -13.92 -2.11
N TRP A 198 8.89 -13.62 -0.86
CA TRP A 198 9.51 -12.34 -0.53
C TRP A 198 11.00 -12.51 -0.29
N THR A 199 11.79 -11.70 -1.00
CA THR A 199 13.23 -11.56 -0.79
C THR A 199 13.51 -10.15 -0.32
N ARG A 200 14.25 -9.99 0.80
CA ARG A 200 14.60 -8.71 1.39
C ARG A 200 16.09 -8.46 1.32
N ARG A 201 16.46 -7.21 1.03
CA ARG A 201 17.83 -6.71 1.05
C ARG A 201 17.88 -5.36 1.75
N ARG A 202 18.80 -5.21 2.70
CA ARG A 202 19.18 -3.94 3.30
C ARG A 202 20.46 -3.44 2.65
N VAL A 203 20.40 -2.25 2.07
CA VAL A 203 21.52 -1.59 1.41
C VAL A 203 21.92 -0.38 2.26
N ARG A 204 23.18 -0.33 2.71
CA ARG A 204 23.72 0.81 3.46
C ARG A 204 23.97 1.99 2.50
N ALA A 205 22.92 2.59 2.04
CA ALA A 205 22.89 3.79 1.24
C ALA A 205 21.46 4.32 1.19
N CYS A 206 21.31 5.64 1.22
CA CYS A 206 20.03 6.33 1.04
C CYS A 206 20.09 7.19 -0.24
N PRO A 207 20.16 6.58 -1.43
CA PRO A 207 20.24 7.33 -2.66
C PRO A 207 18.96 8.14 -2.90
N SER A 208 19.10 9.29 -3.54
CA SER A 208 17.94 9.95 -4.17
C SER A 208 17.41 9.11 -5.33
N ALA A 209 16.17 9.38 -5.78
CA ALA A 209 15.60 8.75 -6.96
C ALA A 209 15.54 7.20 -6.89
N VAL A 210 15.21 6.65 -5.72
CA VAL A 210 15.20 5.19 -5.50
C VAL A 210 14.37 4.47 -6.55
N THR A 211 13.16 4.94 -6.85
CA THR A 211 12.28 4.35 -7.87
C THR A 211 12.96 4.26 -9.23
N ALA A 212 13.60 5.34 -9.69
CA ALA A 212 14.29 5.37 -10.99
C ALA A 212 15.53 4.44 -11.00
N ARG A 213 16.26 4.38 -9.89
CA ARG A 213 17.42 3.47 -9.75
C ARG A 213 17.02 2.01 -9.75
N VAL A 214 15.92 1.67 -9.08
CA VAL A 214 15.35 0.31 -9.10
C VAL A 214 14.84 -0.02 -10.50
N ALA A 215 14.14 0.89 -11.18
CA ALA A 215 13.69 0.69 -12.55
C ALA A 215 14.88 0.49 -13.52
N ALA A 216 15.97 1.26 -13.36
CA ALA A 216 17.20 1.07 -14.14
C ALA A 216 17.90 -0.27 -13.82
N ALA A 217 17.84 -0.75 -12.58
CA ALA A 217 18.33 -2.07 -12.25
C ALA A 217 17.51 -3.18 -12.94
N VAL A 218 16.18 -3.08 -12.92
CA VAL A 218 15.28 -3.99 -13.63
C VAL A 218 15.54 -3.97 -15.13
N SER A 219 15.79 -2.79 -15.72
CA SER A 219 15.99 -2.64 -17.18
C SER A 219 17.17 -3.44 -17.73
N ARG A 220 18.22 -3.65 -16.93
CA ARG A 220 19.41 -4.44 -17.32
C ARG A 220 19.10 -5.93 -17.54
N HIS A 221 18.01 -6.41 -16.94
CA HIS A 221 17.60 -7.82 -16.99
C HIS A 221 16.46 -8.10 -17.96
N LEU A 222 16.01 -7.11 -18.73
CA LEU A 222 14.94 -7.29 -19.70
C LEU A 222 15.34 -8.35 -20.74
N ALA A 223 14.51 -9.36 -20.92
CA ALA A 223 14.72 -10.41 -21.94
C ALA A 223 14.58 -9.85 -23.36
N THR A 224 13.65 -8.93 -23.55
CA THR A 224 13.48 -8.13 -24.79
C THR A 224 13.95 -6.70 -24.53
N GLY A 225 14.22 -5.94 -25.58
CA GLY A 225 14.75 -4.57 -25.45
C GLY A 225 13.83 -3.56 -24.73
N SER A 226 12.63 -3.96 -24.33
CA SER A 226 11.64 -3.09 -23.69
C SER A 226 10.94 -3.76 -22.50
N GLY A 227 10.49 -2.97 -21.55
CA GLY A 227 9.72 -3.35 -20.37
C GLY A 227 8.79 -2.22 -19.93
N ARG A 228 7.96 -2.51 -18.95
CA ARG A 228 7.02 -1.54 -18.37
C ARG A 228 7.06 -1.60 -16.85
N VAL A 229 7.13 -0.44 -16.23
CA VAL A 229 7.06 -0.28 -14.79
C VAL A 229 5.83 0.53 -14.41
N ILE A 230 5.10 0.07 -13.40
CA ILE A 230 4.00 0.79 -12.77
C ILE A 230 4.52 1.38 -11.46
N ILE A 231 4.28 2.67 -11.26
CA ILE A 231 4.73 3.41 -10.07
C ILE A 231 3.49 3.93 -9.35
N PRO A 232 3.17 3.39 -8.16
CA PRO A 232 2.12 3.93 -7.31
C PRO A 232 2.45 5.36 -6.86
N VAL A 233 1.45 6.25 -6.87
CA VAL A 233 1.57 7.67 -6.50
C VAL A 233 0.46 8.05 -5.54
N ASP A 234 0.83 8.60 -4.37
CA ASP A 234 -0.11 9.10 -3.38
C ASP A 234 -0.77 10.40 -3.87
N LEU A 235 -2.09 10.38 -4.01
CA LEU A 235 -2.88 11.52 -4.45
C LEU A 235 -2.91 12.67 -3.43
N ARG A 236 -2.60 12.41 -2.15
CA ARG A 236 -2.54 13.46 -1.10
C ARG A 236 -1.46 14.49 -1.37
N ARG A 237 -0.54 14.23 -2.34
CA ARG A 237 0.39 15.27 -2.83
C ARG A 237 -0.30 16.48 -3.42
N HIS A 238 -1.56 16.35 -3.88
CA HIS A 238 -2.37 17.44 -4.46
C HIS A 238 -3.18 18.19 -3.39
N ASP A 239 -3.37 17.60 -2.21
CA ASP A 239 -3.98 18.22 -1.02
C ASP A 239 -3.39 17.58 0.24
N PRO A 240 -2.21 18.06 0.70
CA PRO A 240 -1.50 17.48 1.84
C PRO A 240 -2.24 17.59 3.18
N ALA A 241 -3.25 18.46 3.27
CA ALA A 241 -4.05 18.62 4.49
C ALA A 241 -5.01 17.44 4.72
N VAL A 242 -5.29 16.64 3.70
CA VAL A 242 -6.19 15.49 3.79
C VAL A 242 -5.54 14.38 4.61
N ARG A 243 -6.12 14.09 5.76
CA ARG A 243 -5.83 12.91 6.58
C ARG A 243 -6.96 11.89 6.40
N SER A 244 -6.69 10.85 5.64
CA SER A 244 -7.61 9.78 5.32
C SER A 244 -6.86 8.46 5.24
N THR A 245 -7.49 7.38 5.66
CA THR A 245 -6.99 6.02 5.43
C THR A 245 -7.55 5.38 4.16
N ALA A 246 -8.40 6.06 3.40
CA ALA A 246 -8.89 5.55 2.13
C ALA A 246 -7.73 5.18 1.18
N ASN A 247 -7.99 4.25 0.28
CA ASN A 247 -7.03 3.98 -0.79
C ASN A 247 -7.03 5.13 -1.80
N LEU A 248 -6.05 6.00 -1.67
CA LEU A 248 -5.87 7.22 -2.46
C LEU A 248 -4.59 7.13 -3.31
N THR A 249 -4.27 5.93 -3.78
CA THR A 249 -3.08 5.67 -4.58
C THR A 249 -3.44 5.54 -6.05
N SER A 250 -2.98 6.49 -6.83
CA SER A 250 -2.99 6.44 -8.29
C SER A 250 -1.70 5.80 -8.82
N ARG A 251 -1.46 5.90 -10.13
CA ARG A 251 -0.29 5.29 -10.78
C ARG A 251 0.29 6.15 -11.89
N LEU A 252 1.60 6.02 -12.08
CA LEU A 252 2.27 6.34 -13.34
C LEU A 252 2.64 5.04 -14.05
N VAL A 253 2.64 5.07 -15.37
CA VAL A 253 3.15 3.99 -16.21
C VAL A 253 4.38 4.50 -16.93
N LEU A 254 5.49 3.79 -16.81
CA LEU A 254 6.78 4.13 -17.37
C LEU A 254 7.26 2.99 -18.26
N ASP A 255 7.40 3.23 -19.56
CA ASP A 255 8.05 2.30 -20.46
C ASP A 255 9.57 2.46 -20.34
N ILE A 256 10.25 1.35 -20.09
CA ILE A 256 11.70 1.27 -19.91
C ILE A 256 12.33 0.48 -21.05
N ARG A 257 13.58 0.79 -21.37
CA ARG A 257 14.40 0.08 -22.36
C ARG A 257 15.57 -0.60 -21.68
N ARG A 258 16.13 -1.61 -22.30
CA ARG A 258 17.37 -2.25 -21.81
C ARG A 258 18.45 -1.19 -21.57
N ASP A 259 19.12 -1.32 -20.44
CA ASP A 259 20.22 -0.44 -20.02
C ASP A 259 19.84 1.05 -19.87
N ASP A 260 18.58 1.35 -19.62
CA ASP A 260 18.15 2.73 -19.36
C ASP A 260 18.93 3.35 -18.18
N ASP A 261 19.40 4.58 -18.38
CA ASP A 261 20.02 5.35 -17.31
C ASP A 261 18.97 5.85 -16.30
N TRP A 262 19.29 5.72 -15.03
CA TRP A 262 18.37 6.12 -13.95
C TRP A 262 18.06 7.63 -13.96
N LYS A 263 18.99 8.50 -14.42
CA LYS A 263 18.74 9.95 -14.51
C LYS A 263 17.67 10.26 -15.54
N ARG A 264 17.72 9.59 -16.70
CA ARG A 264 16.70 9.68 -17.74
C ARG A 264 15.33 9.23 -17.20
N LEU A 265 15.26 8.09 -16.51
CA LEU A 265 14.02 7.58 -15.91
C LEU A 265 13.49 8.52 -14.83
N GLN A 266 14.36 9.10 -13.99
CA GLN A 266 13.98 10.11 -13.00
C GLN A 266 13.38 11.35 -13.66
N GLY A 267 13.99 11.85 -14.74
CA GLY A 267 13.45 12.97 -15.52
C GLY A 267 12.03 12.69 -16.06
N GLN A 268 11.80 11.47 -16.54
CA GLN A 268 10.48 11.04 -17.01
C GLN A 268 9.44 10.99 -15.87
N ILE A 269 9.82 10.44 -14.70
CA ILE A 269 8.96 10.39 -13.51
C ILE A 269 8.59 11.80 -13.05
N VAL A 270 9.59 12.67 -12.89
CA VAL A 270 9.38 14.07 -12.47
C VAL A 270 8.52 14.82 -13.48
N GLY A 271 8.81 14.69 -14.76
CA GLY A 271 8.00 15.30 -15.82
C GLY A 271 6.55 14.83 -15.80
N ALA A 272 6.31 13.53 -15.59
CA ALA A 272 4.96 12.98 -15.46
C ALA A 272 4.22 13.54 -14.24
N LEU A 273 4.90 13.70 -13.11
CA LEU A 273 4.32 14.28 -11.89
C LEU A 273 4.04 15.78 -12.05
N LEU A 274 4.92 16.54 -12.68
CA LEU A 274 4.71 17.96 -12.97
C LEU A 274 3.52 18.18 -13.91
N HIS A 275 3.32 17.29 -14.89
CA HIS A 275 2.16 17.30 -15.78
C HIS A 275 0.92 16.64 -15.16
N LYS A 276 0.92 16.32 -13.87
CA LYS A 276 -0.21 15.72 -13.14
C LYS A 276 -0.76 14.45 -13.80
N ARG A 277 0.10 13.62 -14.40
CA ARG A 277 -0.34 12.40 -15.07
C ARG A 277 -0.93 11.37 -14.11
N ASP A 278 -0.54 11.40 -12.84
CA ASP A 278 -1.12 10.63 -11.75
C ASP A 278 -2.60 10.92 -11.51
N VAL A 279 -3.03 12.17 -11.79
CA VAL A 279 -4.44 12.58 -11.73
C VAL A 279 -5.13 12.36 -13.06
N ALA A 280 -4.45 12.62 -14.18
CA ALA A 280 -5.03 12.45 -15.51
C ALA A 280 -5.50 11.01 -15.79
N VAL A 281 -4.85 10.02 -15.20
CA VAL A 281 -5.24 8.61 -15.31
C VAL A 281 -6.62 8.34 -14.68
N LEU A 282 -7.09 9.18 -13.77
CA LEU A 282 -8.41 9.06 -13.16
C LEU A 282 -9.56 9.39 -14.12
N ASP A 283 -9.30 10.11 -15.21
CA ASP A 283 -10.33 10.53 -16.20
C ASP A 283 -10.70 9.42 -17.20
N GLY A 284 -9.91 8.36 -17.27
CA GLY A 284 -10.15 7.25 -18.20
C GLY A 284 -11.05 6.16 -17.61
N ASP A 285 -10.52 4.95 -17.56
CA ASP A 285 -11.21 3.76 -17.05
C ASP A 285 -11.66 3.88 -15.58
N PHE A 286 -11.02 4.76 -14.80
CA PHE A 286 -11.41 5.02 -13.41
C PHE A 286 -12.83 5.57 -13.28
N LEU A 287 -13.21 6.55 -14.10
CA LEU A 287 -14.58 7.11 -14.07
C LEU A 287 -15.63 6.10 -14.56
N ARG A 288 -15.23 5.17 -15.44
CA ARG A 288 -16.10 4.10 -15.93
C ARG A 288 -16.24 2.93 -14.94
N GLY A 289 -15.59 3.01 -13.77
CA GLY A 289 -15.80 2.11 -12.65
C GLY A 289 -14.96 0.84 -12.65
N ASN A 290 -13.99 0.69 -13.54
CA ASN A 290 -13.09 -0.48 -13.55
C ASN A 290 -11.64 -0.15 -13.95
N PRO A 291 -10.88 0.52 -13.07
CA PRO A 291 -9.53 1.01 -13.39
C PRO A 291 -8.50 -0.08 -13.68
N PHE A 292 -8.76 -1.32 -13.29
CA PHE A 292 -7.86 -2.45 -13.52
C PHE A 292 -8.38 -3.44 -14.56
N ALA A 293 -9.59 -3.23 -15.12
CA ALA A 293 -10.22 -4.20 -16.01
C ALA A 293 -9.36 -4.57 -17.21
N ASN A 294 -8.75 -3.57 -17.84
CA ASN A 294 -7.90 -3.80 -19.01
C ASN A 294 -6.65 -4.61 -18.65
N SER A 295 -5.97 -4.25 -17.56
CA SER A 295 -4.77 -4.96 -17.10
C SER A 295 -5.10 -6.39 -16.64
N LEU A 296 -6.24 -6.59 -15.97
CA LEU A 296 -6.69 -7.93 -15.55
C LEU A 296 -7.11 -8.80 -16.73
N ARG A 297 -7.79 -8.22 -17.72
CA ARG A 297 -8.17 -8.93 -18.94
C ARG A 297 -6.92 -9.35 -19.72
N GLU A 298 -6.01 -8.42 -19.98
CA GLU A 298 -4.75 -8.70 -20.66
C GLU A 298 -3.92 -9.76 -19.92
N ALA A 299 -3.88 -9.71 -18.58
CA ALA A 299 -3.19 -10.72 -17.77
C ALA A 299 -3.79 -12.13 -17.94
N ARG A 300 -5.12 -12.23 -18.04
CA ARG A 300 -5.81 -13.50 -18.27
C ARG A 300 -5.52 -14.07 -19.68
N GLU A 301 -5.50 -13.19 -20.70
CA GLU A 301 -5.17 -13.56 -22.07
C GLU A 301 -3.73 -14.06 -22.21
N LEU A 302 -2.82 -13.60 -21.34
CA LEU A 302 -1.39 -13.97 -21.34
C LEU A 302 -1.06 -15.22 -20.50
N ASP A 303 -2.03 -15.78 -19.80
CA ASP A 303 -1.97 -17.06 -19.08
C ASP A 303 -0.73 -17.23 -18.16
N GLY A 304 -0.26 -16.16 -17.56
CA GLY A 304 0.89 -16.16 -16.65
C GLY A 304 2.25 -16.44 -17.29
N THR A 305 2.32 -16.65 -18.60
CA THR A 305 3.58 -16.85 -19.34
C THR A 305 4.24 -15.53 -19.73
N ARG A 306 3.46 -14.48 -19.80
CA ARG A 306 3.86 -13.09 -20.09
C ARG A 306 3.05 -12.15 -19.20
N PHE A 307 3.49 -10.91 -19.06
CA PHE A 307 2.86 -9.95 -18.19
C PHE A 307 2.60 -8.60 -18.88
N PRO A 308 1.48 -7.91 -18.57
CA PRO A 308 1.23 -6.53 -19.02
C PRO A 308 2.30 -5.54 -18.56
N ALA A 309 2.90 -5.79 -17.39
CA ALA A 309 4.00 -5.00 -16.84
C ALA A 309 5.12 -5.90 -16.30
N THR A 310 6.37 -5.44 -16.41
CA THR A 310 7.55 -6.12 -15.86
C THR A 310 7.55 -6.01 -14.33
N ALA A 311 7.30 -4.81 -13.80
CA ALA A 311 7.36 -4.58 -12.37
C ALA A 311 6.37 -3.51 -11.90
N ILE A 312 5.96 -3.62 -10.63
CA ILE A 312 5.48 -2.49 -9.84
C ILE A 312 6.62 -2.07 -8.91
N ILE A 313 6.89 -0.78 -8.82
CA ILE A 313 7.91 -0.23 -7.92
C ILE A 313 7.28 0.84 -7.06
N THR A 314 7.24 0.61 -5.74
CA THR A 314 6.76 1.57 -4.75
C THR A 314 7.90 2.06 -3.86
N ASP A 315 7.97 3.37 -3.61
CA ASP A 315 8.89 3.98 -2.64
C ASP A 315 8.06 4.63 -1.53
N HIS A 316 8.14 4.06 -0.33
CA HIS A 316 7.48 4.59 0.86
C HIS A 316 8.18 5.83 1.43
N GLY A 317 9.28 6.25 0.84
CA GLY A 317 10.05 7.40 1.26
C GLY A 317 10.91 7.12 2.50
N ARG A 318 11.28 8.19 3.19
CA ARG A 318 11.98 8.10 4.46
C ARG A 318 10.97 7.75 5.55
N ILE A 319 11.34 6.78 6.37
CA ILE A 319 10.62 6.37 7.57
C ILE A 319 11.36 6.95 8.76
N ASP A 320 10.68 7.79 9.52
CA ASP A 320 11.18 8.24 10.80
C ASP A 320 10.88 7.15 11.84
N THR A 321 11.92 6.55 12.39
CA THR A 321 11.76 5.48 13.37
C THR A 321 11.27 6.00 14.73
N ASP A 322 11.45 7.28 15.01
CA ASP A 322 10.96 7.88 16.25
C ASP A 322 9.43 7.95 16.30
N ASP A 323 8.75 7.99 15.15
CA ASP A 323 7.29 7.84 15.08
C ASP A 323 6.79 6.52 15.68
N TYR A 324 7.64 5.50 15.74
CA TYR A 324 7.29 4.13 16.18
C TYR A 324 8.06 3.69 17.42
N ARG A 325 8.68 4.63 18.14
CA ARG A 325 9.44 4.37 19.35
C ARG A 325 8.55 4.48 20.58
N THR A 326 8.81 3.64 21.60
CA THR A 326 8.29 3.79 22.96
C THR A 326 9.45 3.68 23.95
N GLU A 327 9.19 3.86 25.24
CA GLU A 327 10.22 3.66 26.30
C GLU A 327 10.81 2.23 26.26
N ARG A 328 9.99 1.24 25.89
CA ARG A 328 10.34 -0.20 25.98
C ARG A 328 10.56 -0.85 24.61
N PHE A 329 10.30 -0.14 23.52
CA PHE A 329 10.46 -0.65 22.16
C PHE A 329 11.19 0.37 21.29
N ARG A 330 12.28 -0.05 20.66
CA ARG A 330 13.09 0.75 19.77
C ARG A 330 13.11 0.12 18.37
N PRO A 331 12.46 0.71 17.36
CA PRO A 331 12.48 0.17 16.01
C PRO A 331 13.90 0.15 15.44
N THR A 332 14.27 -0.96 14.82
CA THR A 332 15.54 -1.18 14.11
C THR A 332 15.35 -1.39 12.62
N GLY A 333 14.11 -1.71 12.20
CA GLY A 333 13.74 -1.95 10.82
C GLY A 333 12.28 -1.64 10.53
N PHE A 334 12.03 -1.19 9.30
CA PHE A 334 10.69 -1.06 8.72
C PHE A 334 10.74 -1.50 7.26
N PHE A 335 9.86 -2.38 6.88
CA PHE A 335 9.74 -2.83 5.50
C PHE A 335 8.30 -3.26 5.20
N THR A 336 7.99 -3.44 3.94
CA THR A 336 6.68 -3.93 3.52
C THR A 336 6.82 -5.28 2.83
N LEU A 337 5.76 -6.07 2.86
CA LEU A 337 5.63 -7.30 2.09
C LEU A 337 4.63 -7.01 0.95
N PRO A 338 5.11 -6.70 -0.27
CA PRO A 338 4.24 -6.37 -1.37
C PRO A 338 3.37 -7.56 -1.78
N MET A 339 2.12 -7.29 -2.15
CA MET A 339 1.27 -8.31 -2.75
C MET A 339 1.71 -8.64 -4.17
N LEU A 340 1.35 -9.81 -4.67
CA LEU A 340 1.44 -10.11 -6.09
C LEU A 340 0.14 -9.72 -6.78
N VAL A 341 0.29 -9.23 -8.01
CA VAL A 341 -0.84 -8.94 -8.89
C VAL A 341 -0.70 -9.70 -10.20
N PRO A 342 -1.80 -10.09 -10.86
CA PRO A 342 -1.70 -10.92 -12.06
C PRO A 342 -1.12 -10.18 -13.27
N TYR A 343 -1.14 -8.85 -13.28
CA TYR A 343 -0.72 -8.01 -14.40
C TYR A 343 0.73 -7.51 -14.32
N ALA A 344 1.50 -7.92 -13.30
CA ALA A 344 2.93 -7.64 -13.21
C ALA A 344 3.69 -8.88 -12.75
N GLU A 345 4.90 -9.08 -13.28
CA GLU A 345 5.74 -10.21 -12.90
C GLU A 345 6.21 -10.11 -11.45
N MET A 346 6.63 -8.92 -11.05
CA MET A 346 7.20 -8.66 -9.73
C MET A 346 6.69 -7.37 -9.12
N PHE A 347 6.76 -7.29 -7.79
CA PHE A 347 6.49 -6.06 -7.04
C PHE A 347 7.68 -5.74 -6.11
N LEU A 348 8.30 -4.59 -6.32
CA LEU A 348 9.39 -4.09 -5.48
C LEU A 348 8.91 -2.95 -4.60
N SER A 349 9.29 -3.02 -3.34
CA SER A 349 9.04 -1.99 -2.35
C SER A 349 10.35 -1.47 -1.79
N ALA A 350 10.44 -0.16 -1.58
CA ALA A 350 11.57 0.50 -0.97
C ALA A 350 11.13 1.35 0.23
N CYS A 351 11.90 1.29 1.33
CA CYS A 351 11.77 2.15 2.51
C CYS A 351 13.17 2.65 2.89
N ARG A 352 13.30 3.93 3.21
CA ARG A 352 14.58 4.50 3.67
C ARG A 352 14.54 4.71 5.17
N ILE A 353 15.49 4.15 5.90
CA ILE A 353 15.57 4.16 7.36
C ILE A 353 16.99 4.55 7.77
N GLY A 354 17.14 5.65 8.49
CA GLY A 354 18.44 6.15 8.86
C GLY A 354 19.33 6.35 7.62
N ASP A 355 20.44 5.62 7.55
CA ASP A 355 21.43 5.61 6.46
C ASP A 355 21.22 4.46 5.47
N ALA A 356 20.18 3.66 5.62
CA ALA A 356 19.93 2.46 4.82
C ALA A 356 18.62 2.53 4.02
N THR A 357 18.57 1.73 2.96
CA THR A 357 17.37 1.45 2.18
C THR A 357 17.02 -0.02 2.31
N GLU A 358 15.82 -0.31 2.81
CA GLU A 358 15.22 -1.63 2.79
C GLU A 358 14.51 -1.84 1.45
N LEU A 359 14.88 -2.91 0.75
CA LEU A 359 14.26 -3.32 -0.50
C LEU A 359 13.60 -4.68 -0.29
N THR A 360 12.34 -4.80 -0.66
CA THR A 360 11.62 -6.06 -0.66
C THR A 360 11.09 -6.35 -2.06
N LEU A 361 11.43 -7.51 -2.59
CA LEU A 361 10.92 -8.04 -3.84
C LEU A 361 9.89 -9.13 -3.52
N ALA A 362 8.68 -8.99 -4.07
CA ALA A 362 7.72 -10.07 -4.17
C ALA A 362 7.72 -10.62 -5.61
N CYS A 363 7.84 -11.91 -5.74
CA CYS A 363 7.74 -12.63 -7.01
C CYS A 363 7.03 -13.97 -6.80
N ARG A 364 6.64 -14.63 -7.90
CA ARG A 364 6.10 -16.00 -7.82
C ARG A 364 7.23 -16.98 -7.56
N ALA A 365 6.97 -17.96 -6.68
CA ALA A 365 7.91 -19.05 -6.46
C ALA A 365 8.24 -19.74 -7.79
N ARG A 366 9.51 -20.08 -7.99
CA ARG A 366 9.92 -20.92 -9.11
C ARG A 366 9.37 -22.35 -8.91
N PRO A 367 9.05 -23.06 -9.97
CA PRO A 367 8.66 -24.46 -9.87
C PRO A 367 9.78 -25.32 -9.31
#